data_c14d7da7b39173e43235394cee0ba1b7
#
_entry.id   c14d7da7b39173e43235394cee0ba1b7
#
_cell.length_a   1.000
_cell.length_b   1.000
_cell.length_c   1.000
_cell.angle_alpha   90.00
_cell.angle_beta   90.00
_cell.angle_gamma   90.00
#
_symmetry.space_group_name_H-M   'P 1'
#
loop_
_entity.id
_entity.type
_entity.pdbx_description
1 polymer ?
#
loop_
_entity_poly.entity_id
_entity_poly.type
_entity_poly.pdbx_seq_one_letter_code
_entity_poly.pdbx_strand_id
1 'polypeptide(L)'
;MASKTTTRSLRSLTRQAGQRCSCATPISSRSNTVRQFSISTSRSDTQYKEERGARPRWSYTPPQMKLPFNPRANHDIPTWEVNSDPERLNRFYIQFLGRGGDQVLTDELKWLAITHKSFDQGRRGFNDRLAYFGRRILNLQTSLVLLQSPVATKIQLPQETDAQGTEVEEPFSHPALDGLPNLTNVKVDDILSKERLANLATQMGMPDIIRWEPRMKDNLEKSGLELVLATSLYAIIGAIALQKGGDVATRVARERILKPLGIS
;
A
#
# COMPACT_ATOMS: atom_id res chain seq x y z
N MET A 1 -55.57 -27.01 -30.38
CA MET A 1 -54.33 -26.43 -30.94
C MET A 1 -53.15 -27.00 -30.16
N ALA A 2 -52.28 -27.76 -30.83
CA ALA A 2 -51.33 -28.67 -30.27
C ALA A 2 -50.00 -27.99 -29.96
N SER A 3 -49.52 -28.15 -28.71
CA SER A 3 -48.16 -27.78 -28.30
C SER A 3 -47.20 -28.93 -28.53
N LYS A 4 -46.18 -28.70 -29.32
CA LYS A 4 -45.10 -29.66 -29.60
C LYS A 4 -44.00 -29.54 -28.55
N THR A 5 -43.84 -30.57 -27.73
CA THR A 5 -42.68 -30.80 -26.85
C THR A 5 -41.58 -31.50 -27.63
N THR A 6 -40.41 -30.89 -27.67
CA THR A 6 -39.21 -31.45 -28.32
C THR A 6 -38.31 -32.04 -27.22
N THR A 7 -38.28 -33.37 -27.13
CA THR A 7 -37.38 -34.15 -26.30
C THR A 7 -36.03 -34.34 -27.02
N ARG A 8 -34.94 -33.95 -26.40
CA ARG A 8 -33.57 -34.12 -26.92
C ARG A 8 -32.91 -35.33 -26.23
N SER A 9 -32.65 -36.33 -27.04
CA SER A 9 -32.02 -37.62 -26.75
C SER A 9 -30.63 -37.50 -26.14
N LEU A 10 -30.38 -38.24 -25.04
CA LEU A 10 -29.10 -38.51 -24.47
C LEU A 10 -28.45 -39.67 -25.24
N ARG A 11 -27.30 -39.44 -25.85
CA ARG A 11 -26.45 -40.52 -26.42
C ARG A 11 -25.48 -41.02 -25.35
N SER A 12 -25.64 -42.28 -25.04
CA SER A 12 -24.72 -43.10 -24.27
C SER A 12 -23.44 -43.36 -25.09
N LEU A 13 -22.27 -43.08 -24.52
CA LEU A 13 -21.01 -43.56 -25.05
C LEU A 13 -20.54 -44.75 -24.20
N THR A 14 -20.53 -45.90 -24.87
CA THR A 14 -20.08 -47.20 -24.43
C THR A 14 -18.57 -47.25 -24.18
N ARG A 15 -18.21 -47.90 -23.08
CA ARG A 15 -16.88 -48.37 -22.71
C ARG A 15 -16.31 -49.29 -23.80
N GLN A 16 -15.07 -49.09 -24.20
CA GLN A 16 -14.21 -50.15 -24.73
C GLN A 16 -13.13 -50.50 -23.68
N ALA A 17 -13.19 -51.73 -23.25
CA ALA A 17 -12.17 -52.37 -22.44
C ALA A 17 -11.17 -53.08 -23.41
N GLY A 18 -9.90 -53.06 -23.01
CA GLY A 18 -8.95 -54.06 -23.55
C GLY A 18 -7.62 -53.47 -23.95
N GLN A 19 -6.61 -53.56 -23.11
CA GLN A 19 -5.49 -54.48 -23.29
C GLN A 19 -4.43 -54.26 -22.20
N ARG A 20 -4.13 -55.33 -21.47
CA ARG A 20 -3.05 -55.43 -20.48
C ARG A 20 -1.72 -55.57 -21.24
N CYS A 21 -0.77 -54.66 -20.96
CA CYS A 21 0.64 -54.96 -21.15
C CYS A 21 1.33 -54.86 -19.81
N SER A 22 1.77 -56.04 -19.35
CA SER A 22 2.63 -56.22 -18.20
C SER A 22 4.07 -55.89 -18.59
N CYS A 23 4.62 -54.81 -18.06
CA CYS A 23 6.06 -54.60 -17.98
C CYS A 23 6.36 -54.09 -16.57
N ALA A 24 6.93 -54.97 -15.77
CA ALA A 24 7.48 -54.66 -14.47
C ALA A 24 8.76 -53.85 -14.65
N THR A 25 8.77 -52.62 -14.17
CA THR A 25 10.00 -51.84 -13.96
C THR A 25 10.10 -51.43 -12.49
N PRO A 26 11.30 -51.37 -11.90
CA PRO A 26 11.49 -51.27 -10.46
C PRO A 26 11.13 -49.91 -9.94
N ILE A 27 10.61 -49.88 -8.72
CA ILE A 27 10.25 -48.71 -7.94
C ILE A 27 11.53 -47.91 -7.67
N SER A 28 11.75 -46.85 -8.45
CA SER A 28 12.72 -45.81 -8.14
C SER A 28 12.08 -44.86 -7.16
N SER A 29 12.71 -44.68 -6.02
CA SER A 29 12.38 -43.72 -4.97
C SER A 29 12.18 -42.30 -5.56
N ARG A 30 10.95 -41.82 -5.55
CA ARG A 30 10.65 -40.44 -5.89
C ARG A 30 11.27 -39.52 -4.82
N SER A 31 12.42 -38.97 -5.13
CA SER A 31 12.90 -37.75 -4.46
C SER A 31 11.87 -36.65 -4.65
N ASN A 32 11.38 -36.10 -3.54
CA ASN A 32 10.57 -34.90 -3.53
C ASN A 32 11.39 -33.76 -4.14
N THR A 33 11.24 -33.56 -5.44
CA THR A 33 11.75 -32.37 -6.11
C THR A 33 10.88 -31.21 -5.65
N VAL A 34 11.33 -30.55 -4.60
CA VAL A 34 10.87 -29.19 -4.28
C VAL A 34 11.11 -28.38 -5.55
N ARG A 35 10.06 -27.92 -6.19
CA ARG A 35 10.17 -26.97 -7.29
C ARG A 35 10.80 -25.71 -6.73
N GLN A 36 12.11 -25.61 -6.84
CA GLN A 36 12.78 -24.32 -6.68
C GLN A 36 12.24 -23.43 -7.78
N PHE A 37 11.55 -22.37 -7.37
CA PHE A 37 11.30 -21.23 -8.25
C PHE A 37 12.67 -20.65 -8.60
N SER A 38 13.23 -21.09 -9.70
CA SER A 38 14.35 -20.39 -10.33
C SER A 38 13.79 -19.07 -10.81
N ILE A 39 13.92 -18.03 -9.99
CA ILE A 39 13.90 -16.66 -10.49
C ILE A 39 15.12 -16.61 -11.40
N SER A 40 14.90 -16.80 -12.71
CA SER A 40 15.90 -16.49 -13.70
C SER A 40 16.12 -14.99 -13.62
N THR A 41 17.03 -14.59 -12.78
CA THR A 41 17.67 -13.28 -12.81
C THR A 41 18.57 -13.21 -14.05
N SER A 42 17.96 -13.28 -15.23
CA SER A 42 18.55 -12.65 -16.40
C SER A 42 18.28 -11.14 -16.34
N ARG A 43 18.51 -10.53 -15.18
CA ARG A 43 18.97 -9.17 -15.15
C ARG A 43 20.37 -9.27 -15.72
N SER A 44 20.54 -8.81 -16.96
CA SER A 44 21.78 -8.22 -17.35
C SER A 44 22.12 -7.24 -16.22
N ASP A 45 23.01 -7.66 -15.33
CA ASP A 45 23.78 -6.76 -14.50
C ASP A 45 24.56 -5.89 -15.46
N THR A 46 23.91 -4.90 -16.05
CA THR A 46 24.56 -3.67 -16.35
C THR A 46 24.95 -3.17 -14.97
N GLN A 47 26.12 -3.64 -14.51
CA GLN A 47 26.89 -2.97 -13.51
C GLN A 47 26.91 -1.51 -13.95
N TYR A 48 26.01 -0.72 -13.33
CA TYR A 48 26.17 0.72 -13.35
C TYR A 48 27.49 0.94 -12.65
N LYS A 49 28.55 1.00 -13.46
CA LYS A 49 29.83 1.53 -13.04
C LYS A 49 29.47 2.90 -12.49
N GLU A 50 29.38 3.00 -11.16
CA GLU A 50 29.33 4.28 -10.48
C GLU A 50 30.63 4.98 -10.88
N GLU A 51 30.54 5.74 -11.96
CA GLU A 51 31.56 6.71 -12.27
C GLU A 51 31.61 7.65 -11.07
N ARG A 52 32.69 7.59 -10.34
CA ARG A 52 32.96 8.49 -9.21
C ARG A 52 32.80 9.92 -9.69
N GLY A 53 31.65 10.55 -9.33
CA GLY A 53 31.26 11.87 -9.79
C GLY A 53 29.92 11.92 -10.52
N ALA A 54 29.28 10.78 -10.85
CA ALA A 54 27.95 10.75 -11.43
C ALA A 54 26.92 11.27 -10.41
N ARG A 55 26.09 12.22 -10.86
CA ARG A 55 24.99 12.76 -10.03
C ARG A 55 24.04 11.62 -9.61
N PRO A 56 23.58 11.57 -8.35
CA PRO A 56 22.63 10.57 -7.91
C PRO A 56 21.39 10.54 -8.81
N ARG A 57 20.88 9.35 -9.09
CA ARG A 57 19.75 9.14 -10.02
C ARG A 57 18.52 9.97 -9.66
N TRP A 58 18.26 10.21 -8.40
CA TRP A 58 17.16 11.03 -7.92
C TRP A 58 17.32 12.53 -8.19
N SER A 59 18.53 13.00 -8.51
CA SER A 59 18.84 14.42 -8.67
C SER A 59 18.61 14.98 -10.08
N TYR A 60 18.39 14.10 -11.06
CA TYR A 60 18.21 14.53 -12.46
C TYR A 60 17.10 13.74 -13.18
N THR A 61 16.58 14.33 -14.24
CA THR A 61 15.62 13.65 -15.12
C THR A 61 16.35 12.66 -16.01
N PRO A 62 15.91 11.38 -16.09
CA PRO A 62 16.56 10.39 -16.96
C PRO A 62 16.65 10.89 -18.41
N PRO A 63 17.76 10.63 -19.13
CA PRO A 63 17.94 11.09 -20.50
C PRO A 63 16.82 10.68 -21.45
N GLN A 64 16.30 9.48 -21.29
CA GLN A 64 15.20 8.94 -22.08
C GLN A 64 13.86 9.67 -21.85
N MET A 65 13.72 10.36 -20.74
CA MET A 65 12.52 11.11 -20.33
C MET A 65 12.67 12.62 -20.57
N LYS A 66 13.80 13.06 -21.10
CA LYS A 66 14.01 14.46 -21.46
C LYS A 66 13.23 14.77 -22.73
N LEU A 67 12.48 15.86 -22.69
CA LEU A 67 11.81 16.39 -23.87
C LEU A 67 12.76 17.33 -24.63
N PRO A 68 12.66 17.38 -25.96
CA PRO A 68 13.48 18.29 -26.77
C PRO A 68 13.15 19.77 -26.56
N PHE A 69 11.99 20.06 -25.97
CA PHE A 69 11.54 21.42 -25.64
C PHE A 69 11.13 21.52 -24.17
N ASN A 70 11.12 22.74 -23.65
CA ASN A 70 10.63 22.99 -22.32
C ASN A 70 9.09 22.89 -22.31
N PRO A 71 8.49 21.94 -21.55
CA PRO A 71 7.05 21.74 -21.50
C PRO A 71 6.30 22.89 -20.80
N ARG A 72 7.01 23.84 -20.20
CA ARG A 72 6.39 25.03 -19.58
C ARG A 72 6.01 26.00 -20.69
N ALA A 73 4.72 26.20 -20.87
CA ALA A 73 4.21 27.11 -21.87
C ALA A 73 4.54 28.59 -21.59
N ASN A 74 4.66 28.97 -20.32
CA ASN A 74 4.95 30.35 -19.90
C ASN A 74 6.22 30.38 -19.05
N HIS A 75 7.25 31.08 -19.55
CA HIS A 75 8.50 31.30 -18.83
C HIS A 75 8.37 32.29 -17.67
N ASP A 76 7.33 33.13 -17.67
CA ASP A 76 7.08 34.17 -16.68
C ASP A 76 6.50 33.64 -15.36
N ILE A 77 6.02 32.37 -15.35
CA ILE A 77 5.52 31.77 -14.13
C ILE A 77 6.70 31.33 -13.26
N PRO A 78 6.86 31.88 -12.04
CA PRO A 78 7.96 31.51 -11.17
C PRO A 78 7.98 30.02 -10.92
N THR A 79 9.16 29.41 -10.91
CA THR A 79 9.31 27.99 -10.61
C THR A 79 8.91 27.74 -9.17
N TRP A 80 8.19 26.63 -8.93
CA TRP A 80 7.91 26.18 -7.57
C TRP A 80 9.19 25.62 -6.96
N GLU A 81 9.60 26.18 -5.82
CA GLU A 81 10.78 25.70 -5.10
C GLU A 81 10.45 24.39 -4.39
N VAL A 82 11.28 23.37 -4.62
CA VAL A 82 11.18 22.07 -3.97
C VAL A 82 12.48 21.75 -3.24
N ASN A 83 12.36 21.00 -2.17
CA ASN A 83 13.53 20.57 -1.42
C ASN A 83 14.48 19.75 -2.30
N SER A 84 15.76 20.17 -2.33
CA SER A 84 16.86 19.45 -2.97
C SER A 84 17.95 19.07 -1.96
N ASP A 85 17.77 19.48 -0.69
CA ASP A 85 18.77 19.30 0.35
C ASP A 85 18.60 17.93 1.04
N PRO A 86 19.60 17.04 0.95
CA PRO A 86 19.55 15.74 1.60
C PRO A 86 19.58 15.83 3.13
N GLU A 87 20.20 16.88 3.70
CA GLU A 87 20.27 17.01 5.14
C GLU A 87 18.90 17.32 5.77
N ARG A 88 18.09 18.16 5.10
CA ARG A 88 16.70 18.40 5.54
C ARG A 88 15.89 17.11 5.54
N LEU A 89 16.06 16.30 4.51
CA LEU A 89 15.40 15.01 4.40
C LEU A 89 15.83 14.05 5.50
N ASN A 90 17.13 13.94 5.76
CA ASN A 90 17.65 13.08 6.82
C ASN A 90 17.16 13.54 8.20
N ARG A 91 17.15 14.83 8.49
CA ARG A 91 16.58 15.38 9.74
C ARG A 91 15.14 14.98 9.93
N PHE A 92 14.32 15.05 8.88
CA PHE A 92 12.94 14.58 8.94
C PHE A 92 12.85 13.08 9.27
N TYR A 93 13.65 12.23 8.62
CA TYR A 93 13.64 10.79 8.92
C TYR A 93 14.11 10.48 10.35
N ILE A 94 15.07 11.23 10.88
CA ILE A 94 15.48 11.10 12.28
C ILE A 94 14.34 11.52 13.22
N GLN A 95 13.63 12.58 12.92
CA GLN A 95 12.47 13.04 13.70
C GLN A 95 11.32 12.04 13.65
N PHE A 96 11.03 11.51 12.46
CA PHE A 96 9.92 10.59 12.23
C PHE A 96 10.17 9.20 12.81
N LEU A 97 11.34 8.61 12.56
CA LEU A 97 11.67 7.23 12.94
C LEU A 97 12.43 7.13 14.29
N GLY A 98 13.05 8.22 14.72
CA GLY A 98 13.92 8.25 15.89
C GLY A 98 15.39 8.14 15.52
N ARG A 99 16.23 7.85 16.52
CA ARG A 99 17.69 7.74 16.33
C ARG A 99 18.03 6.67 15.29
N GLY A 100 18.86 7.02 14.29
CA GLY A 100 19.21 6.11 13.20
C GLY A 100 18.15 6.00 12.11
N GLY A 101 17.10 6.82 12.14
CA GLY A 101 16.04 6.84 11.12
C GLY A 101 16.55 7.19 9.71
N ASP A 102 17.63 7.93 9.64
CA ASP A 102 18.34 8.24 8.40
C ASP A 102 18.96 7.02 7.71
N GLN A 103 19.30 5.96 8.46
CA GLN A 103 19.89 4.73 7.93
C GLN A 103 18.87 3.62 7.65
N VAL A 104 17.60 3.85 7.97
CA VAL A 104 16.53 2.85 7.74
C VAL A 104 16.28 2.63 6.27
N LEU A 105 16.30 3.71 5.48
CA LEU A 105 16.07 3.68 4.03
C LEU A 105 17.32 4.14 3.28
N THR A 106 17.52 3.59 2.08
CA THR A 106 18.50 4.11 1.15
C THR A 106 18.09 5.50 0.65
N ASP A 107 19.05 6.34 0.29
CA ASP A 107 18.77 7.71 -0.16
C ASP A 107 17.83 7.73 -1.38
N GLU A 108 17.99 6.79 -2.31
CA GLU A 108 17.08 6.66 -3.45
C GLU A 108 15.62 6.42 -3.01
N LEU A 109 15.40 5.54 -2.04
CA LEU A 109 14.06 5.25 -1.53
C LEU A 109 13.50 6.40 -0.70
N LYS A 110 14.32 7.11 0.08
CA LYS A 110 13.90 8.31 0.79
C LYS A 110 13.34 9.35 -0.18
N TRP A 111 14.09 9.65 -1.24
CA TRP A 111 13.67 10.60 -2.27
C TRP A 111 12.45 10.11 -3.05
N LEU A 112 12.40 8.83 -3.39
CA LEU A 112 11.27 8.25 -4.09
C LEU A 112 9.97 8.34 -3.27
N ALA A 113 10.03 8.09 -1.96
CA ALA A 113 8.88 8.12 -1.08
C ALA A 113 8.23 9.52 -0.96
N ILE A 114 9.03 10.58 -1.03
CA ILE A 114 8.56 11.97 -0.91
C ILE A 114 8.30 12.64 -2.26
N THR A 115 8.60 11.98 -3.38
CA THR A 115 8.40 12.56 -4.72
C THR A 115 7.02 12.19 -5.25
N HIS A 116 6.16 13.19 -5.38
CA HIS A 116 4.84 13.01 -5.96
C HIS A 116 4.89 13.09 -7.50
N LYS A 117 3.93 12.45 -8.17
CA LYS A 117 3.84 12.41 -9.63
C LYS A 117 3.72 13.77 -10.32
N SER A 118 3.24 14.81 -9.63
CA SER A 118 3.18 16.16 -10.20
C SER A 118 4.57 16.78 -10.37
N PHE A 119 5.56 16.32 -9.60
CA PHE A 119 6.91 16.82 -9.72
C PHE A 119 7.52 16.38 -11.07
N ASP A 120 8.11 17.31 -11.77
CA ASP A 120 8.72 17.11 -13.09
C ASP A 120 7.78 16.36 -14.06
N GLN A 121 6.47 16.59 -13.95
CA GLN A 121 5.43 15.96 -14.77
C GLN A 121 5.49 14.42 -14.82
N GLY A 122 5.94 13.79 -13.73
CA GLY A 122 6.05 12.34 -13.62
C GLY A 122 7.19 11.71 -14.43
N ARG A 123 8.11 12.52 -14.97
CA ARG A 123 9.27 12.01 -15.73
C ARG A 123 10.33 11.34 -14.86
N ARG A 124 10.29 11.61 -13.56
CA ARG A 124 11.13 10.91 -12.57
C ARG A 124 10.34 9.80 -11.88
N GLY A 125 11.03 8.93 -11.16
CA GLY A 125 10.36 7.99 -10.28
C GLY A 125 9.50 8.73 -9.24
N PHE A 126 8.29 8.24 -8.97
CA PHE A 126 7.34 8.81 -8.04
C PHE A 126 6.72 7.73 -7.13
N ASN A 127 6.03 8.18 -6.10
CA ASN A 127 5.70 7.37 -4.93
C ASN A 127 4.41 6.54 -5.02
N ASP A 128 3.62 6.62 -6.08
CA ASP A 128 2.29 5.99 -6.16
C ASP A 128 2.30 4.49 -5.80
N ARG A 129 3.31 3.73 -6.28
CA ARG A 129 3.41 2.29 -6.01
C ARG A 129 3.70 2.00 -4.54
N LEU A 130 4.59 2.78 -3.94
CA LEU A 130 4.93 2.67 -2.52
C LEU A 130 3.72 3.06 -1.66
N ALA A 131 3.04 4.13 -2.04
CA ALA A 131 1.84 4.61 -1.35
C ALA A 131 0.69 3.60 -1.40
N TYR A 132 0.46 2.97 -2.55
CA TYR A 132 -0.54 1.91 -2.67
C TYR A 132 -0.26 0.77 -1.69
N PHE A 133 0.98 0.30 -1.63
CA PHE A 133 1.38 -0.77 -0.73
C PHE A 133 1.28 -0.36 0.74
N GLY A 134 1.81 0.80 1.09
CA GLY A 134 1.77 1.32 2.46
C GLY A 134 0.34 1.57 2.95
N ARG A 135 -0.56 2.04 2.08
CA ARG A 135 -1.98 2.18 2.42
C ARG A 135 -2.60 0.83 2.82
N ARG A 136 -2.28 -0.26 2.11
CA ARG A 136 -2.79 -1.59 2.47
C ARG A 136 -2.30 -2.04 3.84
N ILE A 137 -1.02 -1.79 4.14
CA ILE A 137 -0.44 -2.10 5.45
C ILE A 137 -1.14 -1.29 6.55
N LEU A 138 -1.31 0.02 6.36
CA LEU A 138 -1.97 0.87 7.34
C LEU A 138 -3.43 0.49 7.57
N ASN A 139 -4.19 0.23 6.51
CA ASN A 139 -5.57 -0.23 6.64
C ASN A 139 -5.66 -1.53 7.44
N LEU A 140 -4.79 -2.51 7.13
CA LEU A 140 -4.73 -3.76 7.88
C LEU A 140 -4.41 -3.53 9.36
N GLN A 141 -3.39 -2.71 9.65
CA GLN A 141 -2.98 -2.44 11.02
C GLN A 141 -4.06 -1.69 11.80
N THR A 142 -4.75 -0.74 11.18
CA THR A 142 -5.88 -0.05 11.79
C THR A 142 -7.01 -1.02 12.12
N SER A 143 -7.37 -1.91 11.20
CA SER A 143 -8.37 -2.95 11.46
C SER A 143 -7.97 -3.86 12.61
N LEU A 144 -6.70 -4.30 12.67
CA LEU A 144 -6.21 -5.15 13.75
C LEU A 144 -6.23 -4.45 15.11
N VAL A 145 -5.88 -3.17 15.17
CA VAL A 145 -5.94 -2.39 16.40
C VAL A 145 -7.37 -2.19 16.84
N LEU A 146 -8.30 -1.91 15.93
CA LEU A 146 -9.73 -1.82 16.25
C LEU A 146 -10.31 -3.13 16.81
N LEU A 147 -9.92 -4.26 16.25
CA LEU A 147 -10.32 -5.58 16.76
C LEU A 147 -9.77 -5.85 18.17
N GLN A 148 -8.57 -5.36 18.48
CA GLN A 148 -7.93 -5.52 19.78
C GLN A 148 -8.39 -4.50 20.82
N SER A 149 -9.03 -3.41 20.37
CA SER A 149 -9.56 -2.39 21.27
C SER A 149 -10.70 -2.97 22.13
N PRO A 150 -10.76 -2.61 23.42
CA PRO A 150 -11.91 -3.01 24.24
C PRO A 150 -13.18 -2.51 23.56
N VAL A 151 -14.17 -3.37 23.47
CA VAL A 151 -15.46 -3.04 22.85
C VAL A 151 -16.02 -1.82 23.57
N ALA A 152 -15.95 -0.67 22.90
CA ALA A 152 -16.55 0.55 23.41
C ALA A 152 -18.09 0.36 23.31
N THR A 153 -18.68 -0.03 24.41
CA THR A 153 -20.10 -0.25 24.59
C THR A 153 -20.61 -1.51 23.86
N LYS A 154 -20.95 -2.53 24.63
CA LYS A 154 -21.92 -3.52 24.17
C LYS A 154 -23.10 -2.70 23.68
N ILE A 155 -23.26 -2.58 22.36
CA ILE A 155 -24.51 -2.13 21.80
C ILE A 155 -25.46 -3.21 22.26
N GLN A 156 -26.24 -2.92 23.31
CA GLN A 156 -27.44 -3.61 23.55
C GLN A 156 -28.26 -3.31 22.30
N LEU A 157 -28.21 -4.24 21.33
CA LEU A 157 -29.23 -4.29 20.33
C LEU A 157 -30.54 -4.17 21.10
N PRO A 158 -31.40 -3.19 20.80
CA PRO A 158 -32.74 -3.18 21.40
C PRO A 158 -33.23 -4.61 21.23
N GLN A 159 -33.66 -5.24 22.31
CA GLN A 159 -34.40 -6.48 22.19
C GLN A 159 -35.66 -6.10 21.42
N GLU A 160 -35.58 -6.17 20.09
CA GLU A 160 -36.74 -6.11 19.24
C GLU A 160 -37.51 -7.38 19.55
N THR A 161 -38.34 -7.28 20.58
CA THR A 161 -39.44 -8.21 20.74
C THR A 161 -40.32 -7.99 19.55
N ASP A 162 -40.22 -8.89 18.57
CA ASP A 162 -41.17 -8.91 17.48
C ASP A 162 -42.58 -8.88 18.08
N ALA A 163 -43.47 -8.11 17.46
CA ALA A 163 -44.86 -7.89 17.93
C ALA A 163 -45.67 -9.20 18.15
N GLN A 164 -45.02 -10.34 17.99
CA GLN A 164 -45.57 -11.69 18.14
C GLN A 164 -45.02 -12.49 19.32
N GLY A 165 -44.14 -11.89 20.18
CA GLY A 165 -43.63 -12.55 21.38
C GLY A 165 -42.75 -13.77 21.16
N THR A 166 -42.19 -13.94 19.95
CA THR A 166 -41.23 -14.99 19.67
C THR A 166 -39.90 -14.54 20.19
N GLU A 167 -39.28 -15.34 21.08
CA GLU A 167 -37.93 -15.10 21.58
C GLU A 167 -37.00 -15.03 20.35
N VAL A 168 -36.43 -13.83 20.11
CA VAL A 168 -35.42 -13.66 19.07
C VAL A 168 -34.19 -14.47 19.52
N GLU A 169 -33.80 -15.46 18.72
CA GLU A 169 -32.59 -16.25 18.98
C GLU A 169 -31.41 -15.33 19.24
N GLU A 170 -30.74 -15.48 20.37
CA GLU A 170 -29.55 -14.69 20.68
C GLU A 170 -28.50 -14.91 19.57
N PRO A 171 -27.92 -13.82 19.02
CA PRO A 171 -26.92 -13.97 17.96
C PRO A 171 -25.75 -14.81 18.47
N PHE A 172 -25.25 -15.69 17.63
CA PHE A 172 -24.11 -16.56 17.93
C PHE A 172 -22.94 -15.74 18.46
N SER A 173 -22.55 -16.01 19.71
CA SER A 173 -21.43 -15.34 20.40
C SER A 173 -20.24 -16.29 20.51
N HIS A 174 -19.08 -15.83 20.07
CA HIS A 174 -17.84 -16.57 20.18
C HIS A 174 -16.67 -15.59 20.53
N PRO A 175 -15.78 -15.94 21.47
CA PRO A 175 -14.70 -15.03 21.90
C PRO A 175 -13.80 -14.51 20.76
N ALA A 176 -13.64 -15.27 19.69
CA ALA A 176 -12.88 -14.84 18.51
C ALA A 176 -13.59 -13.74 17.70
N LEU A 177 -14.88 -13.49 17.94
CA LEU A 177 -15.70 -12.52 17.22
C LEU A 177 -15.96 -11.24 18.03
N ASP A 178 -15.52 -11.19 19.29
CA ASP A 178 -15.84 -10.10 20.23
C ASP A 178 -15.43 -8.70 19.73
N GLY A 179 -14.37 -8.60 18.94
CA GLY A 179 -13.90 -7.34 18.38
C GLY A 179 -14.55 -6.89 17.07
N LEU A 180 -15.33 -7.76 16.39
CA LEU A 180 -15.92 -7.44 15.09
C LEU A 180 -16.88 -6.24 15.09
N PRO A 181 -17.70 -6.02 16.11
CA PRO A 181 -18.58 -4.85 16.18
C PRO A 181 -17.82 -3.52 16.08
N ASN A 182 -16.56 -3.47 16.54
CA ASN A 182 -15.73 -2.26 16.45
C ASN A 182 -15.48 -1.83 15.01
N LEU A 183 -15.34 -2.79 14.08
CA LEU A 183 -15.13 -2.49 12.65
C LEU A 183 -16.41 -1.98 11.97
N THR A 184 -17.56 -2.32 12.50
CA THR A 184 -18.86 -1.81 12.00
C THR A 184 -19.11 -0.40 12.51
N ASN A 185 -18.77 -0.13 13.76
CA ASN A 185 -19.02 1.15 14.41
C ASN A 185 -18.08 2.25 13.94
N VAL A 186 -16.80 1.89 13.71
CA VAL A 186 -15.76 2.83 13.32
C VAL A 186 -15.16 2.41 11.99
N LYS A 187 -15.38 3.19 10.96
CA LYS A 187 -14.81 2.91 9.64
C LYS A 187 -13.31 3.24 9.63
N VAL A 188 -12.52 2.34 9.11
CA VAL A 188 -11.06 2.54 8.93
C VAL A 188 -10.76 3.78 8.09
N ASP A 189 -11.59 4.07 7.07
CA ASP A 189 -11.42 5.24 6.21
C ASP A 189 -11.66 6.57 6.95
N ASP A 190 -12.49 6.61 7.99
CA ASP A 190 -12.71 7.82 8.81
C ASP A 190 -11.47 8.11 9.68
N ILE A 191 -10.83 7.07 10.17
CA ILE A 191 -9.59 7.17 10.94
C ILE A 191 -8.44 7.63 10.05
N LEU A 192 -8.29 6.98 8.89
CA LEU A 192 -7.26 7.27 7.90
C LEU A 192 -7.74 8.30 6.87
N SER A 193 -8.59 9.25 7.27
CA SER A 193 -9.04 10.31 6.39
C SER A 193 -7.85 11.16 5.93
N LYS A 194 -7.94 11.69 4.72
CA LYS A 194 -6.87 12.50 4.12
C LYS A 194 -6.52 13.70 5.00
N GLU A 195 -7.53 14.35 5.57
CA GLU A 195 -7.37 15.52 6.44
C GLU A 195 -6.58 15.18 7.71
N ARG A 196 -6.95 14.08 8.40
CA ARG A 196 -6.25 13.67 9.63
C ARG A 196 -4.80 13.29 9.36
N LEU A 197 -4.55 12.57 8.27
CA LEU A 197 -3.19 12.21 7.86
C LEU A 197 -2.38 13.43 7.41
N ALA A 198 -3.01 14.39 6.71
CA ALA A 198 -2.35 15.62 6.28
C ALA A 198 -2.00 16.50 7.48
N ASN A 199 -2.90 16.63 8.46
CA ASN A 199 -2.64 17.34 9.70
C ASN A 199 -1.46 16.71 10.47
N LEU A 200 -1.43 15.39 10.58
CA LEU A 200 -0.31 14.66 11.19
C LEU A 200 1.00 14.92 10.43
N ALA A 201 0.97 14.82 9.10
CA ALA A 201 2.14 15.07 8.26
C ALA A 201 2.65 16.51 8.39
N THR A 202 1.75 17.49 8.51
CA THR A 202 2.09 18.90 8.73
C THR A 202 2.76 19.10 10.09
N GLN A 203 2.24 18.48 11.15
CA GLN A 203 2.86 18.51 12.48
C GLN A 203 4.27 17.93 12.49
N MET A 204 4.54 16.96 11.60
CA MET A 204 5.87 16.36 11.46
C MET A 204 6.83 17.16 10.57
N GLY A 205 6.40 18.30 9.99
CA GLY A 205 7.22 19.11 9.08
C GLY A 205 7.39 18.52 7.68
N MET A 206 6.47 17.67 7.26
CA MET A 206 6.53 17.04 5.93
C MET A 206 6.36 18.02 4.75
N PRO A 207 5.57 19.11 4.84
CA PRO A 207 5.43 20.07 3.74
C PRO A 207 6.74 20.63 3.21
N ASP A 208 7.74 20.81 4.07
CA ASP A 208 9.03 21.41 3.72
C ASP A 208 9.95 20.48 2.94
N ILE A 209 9.65 19.18 2.94
CA ILE A 209 10.53 18.16 2.34
C ILE A 209 9.92 17.50 1.11
N ILE A 210 8.59 17.56 0.92
CA ILE A 210 7.93 16.92 -0.22
C ILE A 210 8.33 17.56 -1.55
N ARG A 211 8.46 16.71 -2.56
CA ARG A 211 8.72 17.12 -3.93
C ARG A 211 7.44 16.99 -4.75
N TRP A 212 6.80 18.11 -4.97
CA TRP A 212 5.57 18.19 -5.75
C TRP A 212 5.46 19.55 -6.45
N GLU A 213 4.62 19.65 -7.45
CA GLU A 213 4.30 20.89 -8.13
C GLU A 213 2.80 21.17 -7.99
N PRO A 214 2.42 22.23 -7.25
CA PRO A 214 1.02 22.59 -7.07
C PRO A 214 0.44 23.13 -8.36
N ARG A 215 -0.81 22.81 -8.64
CA ARG A 215 -1.52 23.34 -9.79
C ARG A 215 -1.80 24.84 -9.64
N MET A 216 -2.20 25.24 -8.44
CA MET A 216 -2.40 26.63 -8.05
C MET A 216 -1.44 26.97 -6.91
N LYS A 217 -0.53 27.91 -7.14
CA LYS A 217 0.50 28.28 -6.18
C LYS A 217 -0.06 29.12 -5.03
N ASP A 218 -1.11 29.90 -5.31
CA ASP A 218 -1.75 30.79 -4.35
C ASP A 218 -2.64 30.03 -3.35
N ASN A 219 -3.09 28.82 -3.71
CA ASN A 219 -3.94 28.02 -2.85
C ASN A 219 -3.52 26.55 -2.89
N LEU A 220 -2.69 26.15 -1.93
CA LEU A 220 -2.12 24.82 -1.83
C LEU A 220 -3.17 23.76 -1.48
N GLU A 221 -4.16 24.12 -0.66
CA GLU A 221 -5.25 23.22 -0.26
C GLU A 221 -6.08 22.81 -1.48
N LYS A 222 -6.50 23.80 -2.30
CA LYS A 222 -7.21 23.53 -3.57
C LYS A 222 -6.35 22.77 -4.59
N SER A 223 -5.04 22.88 -4.48
CA SER A 223 -4.10 22.09 -5.30
C SER A 223 -3.95 20.66 -4.84
N GLY A 224 -4.54 20.26 -3.69
CA GLY A 224 -4.55 18.93 -3.16
C GLY A 224 -3.34 18.58 -2.29
N LEU A 225 -2.82 19.55 -1.55
CA LEU A 225 -1.72 19.36 -0.59
C LEU A 225 -1.99 18.19 0.36
N GLU A 226 -3.21 18.09 0.90
CA GLU A 226 -3.63 17.02 1.80
C GLU A 226 -3.44 15.63 1.19
N LEU A 227 -3.83 15.48 -0.09
CA LEU A 227 -3.66 14.22 -0.81
C LEU A 227 -2.19 13.88 -0.97
N VAL A 228 -1.36 14.87 -1.30
CA VAL A 228 0.09 14.68 -1.50
C VAL A 228 0.76 14.26 -0.20
N LEU A 229 0.42 14.93 0.91
CA LEU A 229 0.93 14.61 2.25
C LEU A 229 0.53 13.20 2.69
N ALA A 230 -0.76 12.85 2.60
CA ALA A 230 -1.26 11.53 2.94
C ALA A 230 -0.59 10.43 2.08
N THR A 231 -0.47 10.67 0.77
CA THR A 231 0.19 9.73 -0.15
C THR A 231 1.66 9.54 0.21
N SER A 232 2.37 10.59 0.60
CA SER A 232 3.78 10.51 1.01
C SER A 232 3.95 9.76 2.32
N LEU A 233 3.05 9.92 3.30
CA LEU A 233 3.05 9.11 4.53
C LEU A 233 2.87 7.62 4.21
N TYR A 234 1.89 7.29 3.39
CA TYR A 234 1.71 5.90 2.95
C TYR A 234 2.96 5.37 2.26
N ALA A 235 3.58 6.18 1.39
CA ALA A 235 4.77 5.77 0.66
C ALA A 235 5.97 5.48 1.58
N ILE A 236 6.15 6.25 2.63
CA ILE A 236 7.21 6.00 3.62
C ILE A 236 7.00 4.65 4.31
N ILE A 237 5.77 4.33 4.75
CA ILE A 237 5.47 3.03 5.35
C ILE A 237 5.70 1.89 4.35
N GLY A 238 5.27 2.06 3.10
CA GLY A 238 5.53 1.09 2.04
C GLY A 238 7.02 0.87 1.77
N ALA A 239 7.81 1.93 1.76
CA ALA A 239 9.26 1.85 1.59
C ALA A 239 9.94 1.10 2.75
N ILE A 240 9.55 1.38 3.99
CA ILE A 240 10.06 0.68 5.18
C ILE A 240 9.72 -0.81 5.11
N ALA A 241 8.49 -1.14 4.73
CA ALA A 241 8.06 -2.54 4.62
C ALA A 241 8.87 -3.33 3.58
N LEU A 242 9.18 -2.72 2.45
CA LEU A 242 9.97 -3.37 1.40
C LEU A 242 11.45 -3.50 1.78
N GLN A 243 12.00 -2.56 2.51
CA GLN A 243 13.44 -2.56 2.82
C GLN A 243 13.78 -3.25 4.14
N LYS A 244 12.98 -3.07 5.18
CA LYS A 244 13.23 -3.58 6.54
C LYS A 244 12.26 -4.69 6.96
N GLY A 245 11.26 -4.98 6.14
CA GLY A 245 10.27 -6.00 6.43
C GLY A 245 8.98 -5.45 7.05
N GLY A 246 7.96 -6.31 7.07
CA GLY A 246 6.61 -5.97 7.52
C GLY A 246 6.55 -5.63 9.02
N ASP A 247 7.31 -6.32 9.87
CA ASP A 247 7.28 -6.13 11.32
C ASP A 247 7.74 -4.72 11.73
N VAL A 248 8.82 -4.22 11.09
CA VAL A 248 9.31 -2.87 11.33
C VAL A 248 8.29 -1.84 10.86
N ALA A 249 7.74 -2.02 9.67
CA ALA A 249 6.72 -1.13 9.12
C ALA A 249 5.46 -1.10 10.00
N THR A 250 5.02 -2.25 10.49
CA THR A 250 3.88 -2.37 11.41
C THR A 250 4.11 -1.61 12.71
N ARG A 251 5.28 -1.75 13.30
CA ARG A 251 5.65 -1.02 14.52
C ARG A 251 5.64 0.48 14.29
N VAL A 252 6.29 0.94 13.21
CA VAL A 252 6.30 2.36 12.85
C VAL A 252 4.89 2.88 12.56
N ALA A 253 4.07 2.12 11.84
CA ALA A 253 2.69 2.49 11.55
C ALA A 253 1.88 2.68 12.85
N ARG A 254 1.99 1.76 13.81
CA ARG A 254 1.30 1.85 15.10
C ARG A 254 1.80 3.03 15.94
N GLU A 255 3.11 3.15 16.12
CA GLU A 255 3.69 4.14 17.00
C GLU A 255 3.65 5.57 16.47
N ARG A 256 3.88 5.74 15.16
CA ARG A 256 4.06 7.07 14.56
C ARG A 256 2.83 7.59 13.83
N ILE A 257 1.88 6.72 13.48
CA ILE A 257 0.67 7.13 12.78
C ILE A 257 -0.57 6.85 13.61
N LEU A 258 -0.82 5.60 14.01
CA LEU A 258 -2.07 5.25 14.69
C LEU A 258 -2.17 5.83 16.10
N LYS A 259 -1.08 5.77 16.87
CA LYS A 259 -1.06 6.33 18.25
C LYS A 259 -1.33 7.85 18.26
N PRO A 260 -0.69 8.70 17.43
CA PRO A 260 -1.04 10.12 17.35
C PRO A 260 -2.46 10.39 16.86
N LEU A 261 -3.04 9.47 16.06
CA LEU A 261 -4.44 9.56 15.63
C LEU A 261 -5.44 9.14 16.72
N GLY A 262 -4.95 8.75 17.90
CA GLY A 262 -5.78 8.37 19.05
C GLY A 262 -6.19 6.91 19.09
N ILE A 263 -5.48 6.04 18.36
CA ILE A 263 -5.77 4.60 18.32
C ILE A 263 -4.55 3.85 18.82
N SER A 264 -4.69 3.21 19.95
CA SER A 264 -3.61 2.46 20.64
C SER A 264 -4.09 1.08 21.07
#